data_bbc7164f10c2c280008587be24b8dc70
#
_entry.id   bbc7164f10c2c280008587be24b8dc70
#
_cell.length_a   1.000
_cell.length_b   1.000
_cell.length_c   1.000
_cell.angle_alpha   90.00
_cell.angle_beta   90.00
_cell.angle_gamma   90.00
#
_symmetry.space_group_name_H-M   'P 1'
#
loop_
_entity.id
_entity.type
_entity.pdbx_description
1 polymer ?
#
loop_
_entity_poly.entity_id
_entity_poly.type
_entity_poly.pdbx_seq_one_letter_code
_entity_poly.pdbx_strand_id
1 'polypeptide(L)'
;MKTRKLTILSICMLVVLGIFFNIQIPNSYAGTEKTLYKAYTIKNVIIRKRATDNSKKLEKLDFCNKVSVIKKGEKGWLKVKTSSGTIGYIAEEKVSEQKPYKAYAIKSVIIRRKATDNSKKLQTLQFAKKLTVIKTEKNGWIKVRTSSGTIGYVAKEKVSKQKPYKAYTLKTLKVRRKATDNSKNLETIDFCKKVTVAERENGWAKIRTSSGTIGYVLEENLSRNKPYINKKGFVAVTTTLSLRSSANSYSRVKEKLDAGEIVNILSENNNWCKVSTNAGNVGYVSKDYIRTSNSKKEELLVTYTTYSRGSPSNRNFNIAKACGKITGKKLRSGEEFNWFNVVGSCGGQNGYKQATVIVNGIYKQDFGGGVCQVATTLCGVAKRLGSKSIYARPHSNHVSYLNGDGVEAAVSYGSKNFKFRNTTGDTIKLEMYSANGRVIAAAYKVY
;
A
#
# COMPACT_ATOMS: atom_id res chain seq x y z
N MET A 1 34.44 48.28 -5.89
CA MET A 1 35.44 49.17 -5.22
C MET A 1 36.45 48.30 -4.48
N LYS A 2 37.73 48.53 -4.80
CA LYS A 2 38.96 48.26 -4.04
C LYS A 2 39.29 46.76 -3.79
N THR A 3 40.14 46.13 -4.56
CA THR A 3 41.60 46.27 -4.87
C THR A 3 42.57 45.84 -3.76
N ARG A 4 43.45 44.87 -4.16
CA ARG A 4 44.90 44.81 -3.92
C ARG A 4 45.34 44.19 -2.58
N LYS A 5 46.47 43.46 -2.45
CA LYS A 5 47.76 43.35 -3.21
C LYS A 5 48.49 42.09 -2.74
N LEU A 6 49.10 41.40 -3.60
CA LEU A 6 50.50 40.96 -3.79
C LEU A 6 51.58 41.47 -2.83
N THR A 7 52.49 40.60 -2.39
CA THR A 7 53.97 40.80 -2.20
C THR A 7 54.62 39.43 -2.05
N ILE A 8 55.45 38.98 -2.83
CA ILE A 8 56.76 38.85 -3.46
C ILE A 8 57.96 39.10 -2.50
N LEU A 9 58.94 38.16 -2.67
CA LEU A 9 60.38 38.10 -2.33
C LEU A 9 60.75 37.71 -0.89
N SER A 10 61.69 36.76 -0.68
CA SER A 10 63.14 36.88 -1.08
C SER A 10 63.89 35.55 -1.05
N ILE A 11 64.81 35.44 -1.96
CA ILE A 11 65.87 34.45 -2.20
C ILE A 11 66.93 34.54 -1.05
N CYS A 12 67.44 33.38 -0.60
CA CYS A 12 68.81 33.27 -0.09
C CYS A 12 69.44 31.97 -0.57
N MET A 13 70.47 32.16 -1.40
CA MET A 13 71.40 31.21 -1.97
C MET A 13 72.49 30.90 -0.95
N LEU A 14 72.75 29.64 -0.65
CA LEU A 14 73.98 29.18 -0.07
C LEU A 14 74.46 27.87 -0.75
N VAL A 15 75.55 28.01 -1.44
CA VAL A 15 76.39 26.97 -2.03
C VAL A 15 77.32 26.39 -0.97
N VAL A 16 77.31 25.07 -0.73
CA VAL A 16 78.47 24.37 -0.12
C VAL A 16 78.60 22.99 -0.75
N LEU A 17 79.70 22.82 -1.44
CA LEU A 17 80.50 21.66 -1.83
C LEU A 17 80.04 20.23 -1.54
N GLY A 18 80.23 19.43 -2.55
CA GLY A 18 79.98 18.05 -2.76
C GLY A 18 80.72 17.08 -1.85
N ILE A 19 80.04 15.96 -1.63
CA ILE A 19 80.60 14.65 -1.43
C ILE A 19 79.77 13.69 -2.24
N PHE A 20 80.33 13.09 -3.30
CA PHE A 20 79.72 12.01 -4.07
C PHE A 20 79.66 10.76 -3.21
N PHE A 21 78.50 10.42 -2.64
CA PHE A 21 78.20 9.05 -2.27
C PHE A 21 77.38 8.43 -3.40
N ASN A 22 77.96 7.48 -4.11
CA ASN A 22 77.26 6.60 -5.04
C ASN A 22 76.35 5.68 -4.25
N ILE A 23 75.12 6.12 -3.94
CA ILE A 23 74.06 5.25 -3.46
C ILE A 23 73.43 4.67 -4.72
N GLN A 24 73.78 3.41 -5.07
CA GLN A 24 72.99 2.59 -5.96
C GLN A 24 71.65 2.34 -5.31
N ILE A 25 70.64 3.13 -5.69
CA ILE A 25 69.24 2.84 -5.41
C ILE A 25 68.91 1.64 -6.28
N PRO A 26 68.51 0.48 -5.71
CA PRO A 26 68.03 -0.61 -6.52
C PRO A 26 66.71 -0.13 -7.14
N ASN A 27 66.71 0.07 -8.45
CA ASN A 27 65.51 0.25 -9.25
C ASN A 27 64.63 -1.00 -9.15
N SER A 28 63.88 -1.16 -8.05
CA SER A 28 62.72 -2.02 -8.02
C SER A 28 61.51 -1.23 -8.54
N TYR A 29 61.47 -0.97 -9.85
CA TYR A 29 60.18 -0.79 -10.51
C TYR A 29 59.42 -2.10 -10.39
N ALA A 30 58.76 -2.31 -9.28
CA ALA A 30 57.65 -3.24 -9.21
C ALA A 30 56.58 -2.67 -10.13
N GLY A 31 56.68 -3.01 -11.41
CA GLY A 31 55.66 -2.70 -12.41
C GLY A 31 54.33 -3.15 -11.83
N THR A 32 53.42 -2.20 -11.61
CA THR A 32 52.04 -2.51 -11.18
C THR A 32 51.43 -3.42 -12.24
N GLU A 33 51.41 -4.75 -11.98
CA GLU A 33 50.80 -5.72 -12.88
C GLU A 33 49.35 -5.24 -13.19
N LYS A 34 49.12 -4.86 -14.44
CA LYS A 34 47.85 -4.30 -14.92
C LYS A 34 46.73 -5.32 -14.71
N THR A 35 45.70 -4.93 -13.97
CA THR A 35 44.50 -5.77 -13.78
C THR A 35 43.76 -5.86 -15.12
N LEU A 36 43.57 -7.07 -15.66
CA LEU A 36 42.76 -7.30 -16.85
C LEU A 36 41.27 -7.14 -16.56
N TYR A 37 40.79 -7.82 -15.52
CA TYR A 37 39.41 -7.73 -15.07
C TYR A 37 39.27 -8.21 -13.61
N LYS A 38 38.09 -7.98 -13.01
CA LYS A 38 37.74 -8.45 -11.66
C LYS A 38 36.90 -9.72 -11.78
N ALA A 39 37.17 -10.70 -10.90
CA ALA A 39 36.37 -11.92 -10.80
C ALA A 39 36.03 -12.22 -9.32
N TYR A 40 35.12 -13.16 -9.12
CA TYR A 40 34.62 -13.56 -7.80
C TYR A 40 34.68 -15.08 -7.67
N THR A 41 35.13 -15.57 -6.52
CA THR A 41 35.17 -17.01 -6.23
C THR A 41 33.73 -17.58 -6.17
N ILE A 42 33.50 -18.75 -6.79
CA ILE A 42 32.19 -19.41 -6.82
C ILE A 42 32.06 -20.56 -5.82
N LYS A 43 33.11 -20.87 -5.12
CA LYS A 43 33.23 -21.82 -4.00
C LYS A 43 34.44 -21.42 -3.14
N ASN A 44 34.66 -22.08 -2.02
CA ASN A 44 35.90 -21.91 -1.27
C ASN A 44 37.06 -22.48 -2.11
N VAL A 45 38.11 -21.71 -2.23
CA VAL A 45 39.25 -22.00 -3.11
C VAL A 45 40.58 -21.71 -2.43
N ILE A 46 41.64 -22.24 -2.99
CA ILE A 46 43.03 -22.02 -2.54
C ILE A 46 43.78 -21.32 -3.68
N ILE A 47 44.42 -20.22 -3.36
CA ILE A 47 45.41 -19.58 -4.23
C ILE A 47 46.69 -20.35 -4.12
N ARG A 48 47.27 -20.72 -5.30
CA ARG A 48 48.41 -21.56 -5.42
C ARG A 48 49.65 -20.81 -5.89
N LYS A 49 50.88 -21.26 -5.52
CA LYS A 49 52.14 -20.66 -5.98
C LYS A 49 52.38 -20.85 -7.49
N ARG A 50 51.93 -21.99 -8.06
CA ARG A 50 52.04 -22.36 -9.48
C ARG A 50 50.65 -22.79 -10.00
N ALA A 51 50.48 -22.80 -11.33
CA ALA A 51 49.25 -23.19 -12.03
C ALA A 51 48.98 -24.69 -12.01
N THR A 52 48.95 -25.30 -10.82
CA THR A 52 48.68 -26.73 -10.58
C THR A 52 48.10 -26.95 -9.19
N ASP A 53 47.24 -27.97 -9.04
CA ASP A 53 46.60 -28.32 -7.77
C ASP A 53 47.56 -28.84 -6.68
N ASN A 54 48.72 -29.35 -7.07
CA ASN A 54 49.76 -29.86 -6.14
C ASN A 54 50.75 -28.81 -5.67
N SER A 55 50.63 -27.57 -6.13
CA SER A 55 51.51 -26.48 -5.76
C SER A 55 51.25 -25.97 -4.34
N LYS A 56 52.29 -25.34 -3.74
CA LYS A 56 52.20 -24.71 -2.40
C LYS A 56 50.96 -23.82 -2.29
N LYS A 57 50.18 -23.99 -1.22
CA LYS A 57 49.04 -23.14 -0.83
C LYS A 57 49.59 -21.81 -0.34
N LEU A 58 49.05 -20.69 -0.90
CA LEU A 58 49.40 -19.35 -0.46
C LEU A 58 48.28 -18.73 0.40
N GLU A 59 47.03 -18.83 -0.04
CA GLU A 59 45.90 -18.22 0.65
C GLU A 59 44.63 -19.06 0.42
N LYS A 60 43.71 -19.06 1.37
CA LYS A 60 42.38 -19.63 1.27
C LYS A 60 41.39 -18.50 1.10
N LEU A 61 40.58 -18.55 0.03
CA LEU A 61 39.50 -17.60 -0.22
C LEU A 61 38.16 -18.30 -0.04
N ASP A 62 37.23 -17.60 0.60
CA ASP A 62 35.86 -18.06 0.74
C ASP A 62 35.01 -17.74 -0.50
N PHE A 63 33.78 -18.23 -0.52
CA PHE A 63 32.80 -17.96 -1.56
C PHE A 63 32.55 -16.44 -1.68
N CYS A 64 32.45 -15.94 -2.93
CA CYS A 64 32.22 -14.55 -3.28
C CYS A 64 33.34 -13.55 -2.91
N ASN A 65 34.56 -14.05 -2.61
CA ASN A 65 35.72 -13.17 -2.50
C ASN A 65 36.10 -12.63 -3.88
N LYS A 66 36.47 -11.35 -3.90
CA LYS A 66 36.91 -10.65 -5.12
C LYS A 66 38.38 -10.89 -5.35
N VAL A 67 38.76 -11.13 -6.61
CA VAL A 67 40.15 -11.20 -7.07
C VAL A 67 40.34 -10.33 -8.31
N SER A 68 41.52 -9.78 -8.49
CA SER A 68 41.94 -9.08 -9.70
C SER A 68 42.70 -10.09 -10.59
N VAL A 69 42.19 -10.37 -11.77
CA VAL A 69 42.89 -11.22 -12.74
C VAL A 69 43.94 -10.37 -13.43
N ILE A 70 45.20 -10.84 -13.38
CA ILE A 70 46.36 -10.15 -13.90
C ILE A 70 46.75 -10.75 -15.27
N LYS A 71 46.69 -12.09 -15.36
CA LYS A 71 47.09 -12.82 -16.58
C LYS A 71 46.21 -14.06 -16.74
N LYS A 72 45.78 -14.35 -17.99
CA LYS A 72 45.27 -15.68 -18.36
C LYS A 72 46.46 -16.59 -18.54
N GLY A 73 46.49 -17.67 -17.73
CA GLY A 73 47.52 -18.69 -17.83
C GLY A 73 47.12 -19.83 -18.79
N GLU A 74 47.97 -20.79 -18.92
CA GLU A 74 47.70 -22.00 -19.73
C GLU A 74 46.82 -22.99 -18.93
N LYS A 75 46.18 -23.91 -19.67
CA LYS A 75 45.43 -25.05 -19.12
C LYS A 75 44.32 -24.65 -18.11
N GLY A 76 43.64 -23.51 -18.33
CA GLY A 76 42.51 -23.08 -17.51
C GLY A 76 42.89 -22.50 -16.12
N TRP A 77 44.09 -21.95 -15.96
CA TRP A 77 44.53 -21.26 -14.76
C TRP A 77 44.61 -19.76 -15.02
N LEU A 78 44.33 -18.97 -13.95
CA LEU A 78 44.43 -17.51 -13.94
C LEU A 78 45.45 -17.09 -12.89
N LYS A 79 46.36 -16.16 -13.26
CA LYS A 79 47.19 -15.45 -12.28
C LYS A 79 46.34 -14.30 -11.71
N VAL A 80 46.21 -14.25 -10.41
CA VAL A 80 45.32 -13.30 -9.71
C VAL A 80 46.04 -12.61 -8.56
N LYS A 81 45.56 -11.42 -8.23
CA LYS A 81 45.87 -10.70 -6.97
C LYS A 81 44.63 -10.70 -6.08
N THR A 82 44.75 -11.14 -4.87
CA THR A 82 43.68 -11.13 -3.86
C THR A 82 43.52 -9.74 -3.22
N SER A 83 42.49 -9.56 -2.42
CA SER A 83 42.28 -8.32 -1.68
C SER A 83 43.33 -8.11 -0.57
N SER A 84 43.96 -9.17 -0.07
CA SER A 84 45.08 -9.12 0.88
C SER A 84 46.41 -8.79 0.23
N GLY A 85 46.45 -8.73 -1.13
CA GLY A 85 47.68 -8.47 -1.88
C GLY A 85 48.41 -9.74 -2.37
N THR A 86 47.98 -10.95 -1.97
CA THR A 86 48.60 -12.22 -2.38
C THR A 86 48.48 -12.38 -3.91
N ILE A 87 49.60 -12.64 -4.56
CA ILE A 87 49.66 -12.97 -6.00
C ILE A 87 49.90 -14.47 -6.17
N GLY A 88 49.06 -15.12 -6.97
CA GLY A 88 49.13 -16.55 -7.18
C GLY A 88 48.16 -17.04 -8.26
N TYR A 89 47.89 -18.32 -8.30
CA TYR A 89 47.12 -18.96 -9.35
C TYR A 89 45.82 -19.58 -8.78
N ILE A 90 44.76 -19.45 -9.57
CA ILE A 90 43.44 -20.07 -9.33
C ILE A 90 42.92 -20.68 -10.61
N ALA A 91 42.27 -21.84 -10.56
CA ALA A 91 41.63 -22.44 -11.70
C ALA A 91 40.45 -21.56 -12.17
N GLU A 92 40.34 -21.28 -13.45
CA GLU A 92 39.32 -20.40 -14.07
C GLU A 92 37.90 -20.88 -13.77
N GLU A 93 37.66 -22.19 -13.75
CA GLU A 93 36.37 -22.78 -13.40
C GLU A 93 35.87 -22.44 -11.97
N LYS A 94 36.79 -21.98 -11.10
CA LYS A 94 36.49 -21.64 -9.67
C LYS A 94 36.14 -20.17 -9.46
N VAL A 95 36.11 -19.37 -10.54
CA VAL A 95 35.74 -17.95 -10.49
C VAL A 95 34.68 -17.59 -11.54
N SER A 96 34.06 -16.44 -11.36
CA SER A 96 33.11 -15.83 -12.31
C SER A 96 33.37 -14.33 -12.41
N GLU A 97 33.34 -13.77 -13.58
CA GLU A 97 33.41 -12.33 -13.79
C GLU A 97 32.14 -11.64 -13.24
N GLN A 98 31.00 -12.33 -13.30
CA GLN A 98 29.76 -11.85 -12.73
C GLN A 98 29.81 -11.96 -11.19
N LYS A 99 29.57 -10.84 -10.50
CA LYS A 99 29.37 -10.84 -9.04
C LYS A 99 28.16 -11.69 -8.67
N PRO A 100 28.32 -12.71 -7.82
CA PRO A 100 27.19 -13.51 -7.34
C PRO A 100 26.13 -12.67 -6.64
N TYR A 101 24.85 -12.97 -6.89
CA TYR A 101 23.73 -12.27 -6.29
C TYR A 101 22.64 -13.22 -5.79
N LYS A 102 21.87 -12.76 -4.79
CA LYS A 102 20.75 -13.52 -4.22
C LYS A 102 19.57 -13.54 -5.16
N ALA A 103 18.92 -14.70 -5.30
CA ALA A 103 17.65 -14.88 -5.99
C ALA A 103 16.79 -15.91 -5.26
N TYR A 104 15.55 -16.08 -5.72
CA TYR A 104 14.56 -16.93 -5.06
C TYR A 104 13.79 -17.73 -6.11
N ALA A 105 13.47 -18.98 -5.81
CA ALA A 105 12.66 -19.83 -6.67
C ALA A 105 11.20 -19.33 -6.71
N ILE A 106 10.65 -19.09 -7.89
CA ILE A 106 9.25 -18.64 -8.07
C ILE A 106 8.27 -19.77 -8.35
N LYS A 107 8.76 -21.01 -8.33
CA LYS A 107 8.04 -22.29 -8.33
C LYS A 107 8.96 -23.37 -7.73
N SER A 108 8.49 -24.60 -7.59
CA SER A 108 9.40 -25.72 -7.31
C SER A 108 10.32 -25.93 -8.51
N VAL A 109 11.63 -25.97 -8.30
CA VAL A 109 12.63 -26.07 -9.35
C VAL A 109 13.63 -27.18 -9.10
N ILE A 110 14.11 -27.80 -10.16
CA ILE A 110 15.14 -28.83 -10.11
C ILE A 110 16.49 -28.16 -10.45
N ILE A 111 17.45 -28.31 -9.53
CA ILE A 111 18.85 -27.97 -9.78
C ILE A 111 19.50 -29.15 -10.49
N ARG A 112 20.08 -28.89 -11.65
CA ARG A 112 20.63 -29.91 -12.55
C ARG A 112 22.13 -29.83 -12.66
N ARG A 113 22.78 -30.95 -13.05
CA ARG A 113 24.25 -31.05 -13.22
C ARG A 113 24.76 -30.23 -14.42
N LYS A 114 24.00 -30.18 -15.54
CA LYS A 114 24.29 -29.40 -16.75
C LYS A 114 23.13 -28.47 -17.08
N ALA A 115 23.36 -27.47 -17.91
CA ALA A 115 22.37 -26.47 -18.33
C ALA A 115 21.41 -27.03 -19.42
N THR A 116 20.71 -28.10 -19.11
CA THR A 116 19.72 -28.78 -19.97
C THR A 116 18.72 -29.57 -19.15
N ASP A 117 17.49 -29.72 -19.66
CA ASP A 117 16.39 -30.38 -18.96
C ASP A 117 16.60 -31.90 -18.77
N ASN A 118 17.39 -32.54 -19.62
CA ASN A 118 17.66 -33.97 -19.54
C ASN A 118 18.85 -34.32 -18.63
N SER A 119 19.49 -33.30 -18.01
CA SER A 119 20.63 -33.54 -17.15
C SER A 119 20.24 -34.08 -15.79
N LYS A 120 21.15 -34.86 -15.16
CA LYS A 120 20.95 -35.43 -13.81
C LYS A 120 20.45 -34.38 -12.82
N LYS A 121 19.38 -34.70 -12.12
CA LYS A 121 18.86 -33.93 -10.97
C LYS A 121 19.85 -34.03 -9.81
N LEU A 122 20.22 -32.87 -9.25
CA LEU A 122 21.05 -32.77 -8.06
C LEU A 122 20.23 -32.48 -6.81
N GLN A 123 19.25 -31.57 -6.93
CA GLN A 123 18.41 -31.13 -5.82
C GLN A 123 17.08 -30.57 -6.32
N THR A 124 16.02 -30.69 -5.53
CA THR A 124 14.78 -29.91 -5.71
C THR A 124 14.78 -28.75 -4.73
N LEU A 125 14.54 -27.55 -5.23
CA LEU A 125 14.39 -26.34 -4.44
C LEU A 125 12.93 -25.89 -4.48
N GLN A 126 12.30 -25.77 -3.30
CA GLN A 126 10.90 -25.39 -3.16
C GLN A 126 10.66 -23.91 -3.46
N PHE A 127 9.41 -23.56 -3.73
CA PHE A 127 8.94 -22.17 -3.92
C PHE A 127 9.45 -21.26 -2.78
N ALA A 128 9.81 -20.02 -3.13
CA ALA A 128 10.33 -18.97 -2.27
C ALA A 128 11.66 -19.28 -1.56
N LYS A 129 12.28 -20.43 -1.83
CA LYS A 129 13.60 -20.74 -1.27
C LYS A 129 14.70 -19.93 -1.96
N LYS A 130 15.65 -19.47 -1.13
CA LYS A 130 16.80 -18.66 -1.54
C LYS A 130 17.86 -19.52 -2.24
N LEU A 131 18.48 -18.96 -3.25
CA LEU A 131 19.68 -19.42 -3.90
C LEU A 131 20.61 -18.25 -4.24
N THR A 132 21.83 -18.53 -4.64
CA THR A 132 22.76 -17.52 -5.14
C THR A 132 23.06 -17.82 -6.61
N VAL A 133 22.78 -16.85 -7.47
CA VAL A 133 23.18 -16.91 -8.90
C VAL A 133 24.65 -16.58 -8.99
N ILE A 134 25.41 -17.48 -9.63
CA ILE A 134 26.86 -17.40 -9.80
C ILE A 134 27.18 -16.85 -11.18
N LYS A 135 26.51 -17.39 -12.21
CA LYS A 135 26.78 -17.05 -13.61
C LYS A 135 25.51 -17.20 -14.44
N THR A 136 25.31 -16.30 -15.40
CA THR A 136 24.25 -16.41 -16.41
C THR A 136 24.87 -17.01 -17.68
N GLU A 137 24.26 -18.08 -18.20
CA GLU A 137 24.67 -18.73 -19.43
C GLU A 137 23.87 -18.16 -20.64
N LYS A 138 24.41 -18.29 -21.86
CA LYS A 138 23.76 -17.72 -23.05
C LYS A 138 22.45 -18.43 -23.45
N ASN A 139 22.28 -19.69 -23.04
CA ASN A 139 21.12 -20.54 -23.40
C ASN A 139 19.90 -20.40 -22.46
N GLY A 140 19.78 -19.31 -21.70
CA GLY A 140 18.66 -19.09 -20.78
C GLY A 140 18.78 -19.84 -19.43
N TRP A 141 19.88 -20.50 -19.17
CA TRP A 141 20.19 -21.15 -17.90
C TRP A 141 21.07 -20.27 -17.03
N ILE A 142 21.03 -20.51 -15.74
CA ILE A 142 21.90 -19.86 -14.76
C ILE A 142 22.57 -20.91 -13.88
N LYS A 143 23.86 -20.72 -13.61
CA LYS A 143 24.59 -21.49 -12.62
C LYS A 143 24.31 -20.94 -11.25
N VAL A 144 23.91 -21.78 -10.32
CA VAL A 144 23.47 -21.35 -8.99
C VAL A 144 24.12 -22.17 -7.88
N ARG A 145 24.14 -21.59 -6.67
CA ARG A 145 24.49 -22.30 -5.42
C ARG A 145 23.29 -22.23 -4.48
N THR A 146 22.85 -23.37 -3.98
CA THR A 146 21.77 -23.46 -2.98
C THR A 146 22.31 -23.15 -1.57
N SER A 147 21.42 -22.98 -0.61
CA SER A 147 21.80 -22.77 0.80
C SER A 147 22.51 -23.98 1.42
N SER A 148 22.24 -25.19 0.90
CA SER A 148 22.95 -26.42 1.29
C SER A 148 24.32 -26.58 0.63
N GLY A 149 24.75 -25.63 -0.25
CA GLY A 149 26.03 -25.68 -0.92
C GLY A 149 26.01 -26.36 -2.30
N THR A 150 24.89 -26.99 -2.72
CA THR A 150 24.78 -27.64 -4.02
C THR A 150 24.96 -26.61 -5.13
N ILE A 151 25.89 -26.88 -6.05
CA ILE A 151 26.14 -26.06 -7.25
C ILE A 151 25.60 -26.81 -8.47
N GLY A 152 24.80 -26.12 -9.29
CA GLY A 152 24.22 -26.70 -10.49
C GLY A 152 23.52 -25.63 -11.33
N TYR A 153 22.62 -26.04 -12.19
CA TYR A 153 21.95 -25.19 -13.18
C TYR A 153 20.45 -25.21 -12.99
N VAL A 154 19.83 -24.07 -13.23
CA VAL A 154 18.36 -23.89 -13.27
C VAL A 154 18.01 -22.91 -14.39
N ALA A 155 16.85 -23.08 -15.03
CA ALA A 155 16.40 -22.14 -16.06
C ALA A 155 16.07 -20.78 -15.42
N LYS A 156 16.52 -19.70 -16.04
CA LYS A 156 16.47 -18.32 -15.52
C LYS A 156 15.05 -17.87 -15.18
N GLU A 157 14.06 -18.24 -16.01
CA GLU A 157 12.64 -17.89 -15.83
C GLU A 157 11.99 -18.57 -14.60
N LYS A 158 12.70 -19.48 -13.94
CA LYS A 158 12.22 -20.17 -12.71
C LYS A 158 12.66 -19.49 -11.42
N VAL A 159 13.39 -18.36 -11.52
CA VAL A 159 13.91 -17.62 -10.37
C VAL A 159 13.71 -16.12 -10.53
N SER A 160 13.59 -15.42 -9.41
CA SER A 160 13.46 -13.95 -9.35
C SER A 160 14.49 -13.36 -8.39
N LYS A 161 14.96 -12.15 -8.66
CA LYS A 161 15.76 -11.34 -7.73
C LYS A 161 14.92 -10.78 -6.57
N GLN A 162 13.61 -10.73 -6.72
CA GLN A 162 12.71 -10.17 -5.72
C GLN A 162 12.64 -11.09 -4.50
N LYS A 163 12.83 -10.52 -3.31
CA LYS A 163 12.68 -11.26 -2.03
C LYS A 163 11.19 -11.55 -1.78
N PRO A 164 10.80 -12.82 -1.61
CA PRO A 164 9.43 -13.17 -1.29
C PRO A 164 8.97 -12.57 0.04
N TYR A 165 7.67 -12.24 0.10
CA TYR A 165 7.06 -11.70 1.31
C TYR A 165 5.64 -12.24 1.50
N LYS A 166 5.10 -12.09 2.72
CA LYS A 166 3.71 -12.40 3.04
C LYS A 166 2.82 -11.22 2.70
N ALA A 167 1.63 -11.51 2.17
CA ALA A 167 0.57 -10.54 1.92
C ALA A 167 -0.79 -11.15 2.24
N TYR A 168 -1.81 -10.30 2.26
CA TYR A 168 -3.21 -10.67 2.49
C TYR A 168 -4.06 -10.22 1.31
N THR A 169 -5.06 -10.99 0.96
CA THR A 169 -6.06 -10.66 -0.05
C THR A 169 -6.99 -9.55 0.47
N LEU A 170 -7.33 -8.60 -0.40
CA LEU A 170 -8.20 -7.45 -0.06
C LEU A 170 -9.65 -7.63 -0.52
N LYS A 171 -9.92 -8.71 -1.25
CA LYS A 171 -11.24 -9.20 -1.66
C LYS A 171 -11.12 -10.67 -2.03
N THR A 172 -12.24 -11.33 -2.35
CA THR A 172 -12.21 -12.66 -2.99
C THR A 172 -11.55 -12.56 -4.37
N LEU A 173 -10.54 -13.39 -4.63
CA LEU A 173 -9.68 -13.34 -5.82
C LEU A 173 -9.65 -14.69 -6.53
N LYS A 174 -9.65 -14.66 -7.86
CA LYS A 174 -9.33 -15.80 -8.71
C LYS A 174 -7.82 -15.86 -8.93
N VAL A 175 -7.17 -16.96 -8.54
CA VAL A 175 -5.76 -17.25 -8.82
C VAL A 175 -5.64 -17.76 -10.25
N ARG A 176 -4.99 -17.00 -11.10
CA ARG A 176 -4.89 -17.27 -12.53
C ARG A 176 -3.65 -18.09 -12.88
N ARG A 177 -3.74 -18.90 -13.93
CA ARG A 177 -2.59 -19.69 -14.44
C ARG A 177 -1.51 -18.80 -15.07
N LYS A 178 -1.91 -17.70 -15.75
CA LYS A 178 -1.04 -16.69 -16.37
C LYS A 178 -1.42 -15.31 -15.85
N ALA A 179 -0.56 -14.32 -15.99
CA ALA A 179 -0.77 -12.93 -15.61
C ALA A 179 -1.69 -12.20 -16.61
N THR A 180 -2.92 -12.68 -16.75
CA THR A 180 -3.97 -12.11 -17.62
C THR A 180 -5.36 -12.51 -17.12
N ASP A 181 -6.35 -11.64 -17.30
CA ASP A 181 -7.72 -11.82 -16.80
C ASP A 181 -8.45 -13.00 -17.46
N ASN A 182 -8.14 -13.33 -18.70
CA ASN A 182 -8.76 -14.45 -19.44
C ASN A 182 -8.10 -15.81 -19.18
N SER A 183 -7.09 -15.86 -18.32
CA SER A 183 -6.41 -17.10 -18.00
C SER A 183 -7.25 -18.00 -17.08
N LYS A 184 -7.06 -19.33 -17.22
CA LYS A 184 -7.74 -20.34 -16.39
C LYS A 184 -7.62 -19.99 -14.90
N ASN A 185 -8.76 -20.04 -14.20
CA ASN A 185 -8.81 -19.98 -12.74
C ASN A 185 -8.29 -21.31 -12.16
N LEU A 186 -7.28 -21.25 -11.27
CA LEU A 186 -6.71 -22.41 -10.59
C LEU A 186 -7.33 -22.61 -9.20
N GLU A 187 -7.66 -21.51 -8.52
CA GLU A 187 -8.22 -21.49 -7.18
C GLU A 187 -8.92 -20.15 -6.94
N THR A 188 -9.93 -20.12 -6.11
CA THR A 188 -10.56 -18.91 -5.58
C THR A 188 -10.14 -18.74 -4.13
N ILE A 189 -9.62 -17.57 -3.78
CA ILE A 189 -9.16 -17.23 -2.40
C ILE A 189 -10.06 -16.14 -1.86
N ASP A 190 -10.61 -16.34 -0.66
CA ASP A 190 -11.46 -15.35 0.01
C ASP A 190 -10.68 -14.13 0.52
N PHE A 191 -11.43 -13.11 0.94
CA PHE A 191 -10.92 -11.92 1.61
C PHE A 191 -10.08 -12.28 2.85
N CYS A 192 -9.06 -11.46 3.12
CA CYS A 192 -8.20 -11.56 4.30
C CYS A 192 -7.40 -12.87 4.44
N LYS A 193 -7.23 -13.65 3.34
CA LYS A 193 -6.38 -14.84 3.35
C LYS A 193 -4.92 -14.50 3.11
N LYS A 194 -4.04 -15.20 3.83
CA LYS A 194 -2.58 -15.00 3.75
C LYS A 194 -1.98 -15.76 2.57
N VAL A 195 -1.17 -15.07 1.77
CA VAL A 195 -0.44 -15.62 0.62
C VAL A 195 1.05 -15.29 0.70
N THR A 196 1.87 -16.02 -0.05
CA THR A 196 3.29 -15.68 -0.25
C THR A 196 3.48 -15.13 -1.65
N VAL A 197 3.93 -13.89 -1.77
CA VAL A 197 4.28 -13.24 -3.04
C VAL A 197 5.76 -13.54 -3.33
N ALA A 198 6.06 -14.10 -4.50
CA ALA A 198 7.43 -14.40 -4.93
C ALA A 198 7.95 -13.43 -5.99
N GLU A 199 7.07 -12.87 -6.80
CA GLU A 199 7.43 -11.98 -7.90
C GLU A 199 6.30 -11.01 -8.21
N ARG A 200 6.65 -9.83 -8.71
CA ARG A 200 5.71 -8.82 -9.19
C ARG A 200 6.21 -8.30 -10.52
N GLU A 201 5.30 -8.24 -11.49
CA GLU A 201 5.58 -7.74 -12.82
C GLU A 201 4.31 -7.25 -13.48
N ASN A 202 4.34 -6.08 -14.12
CA ASN A 202 3.24 -5.50 -14.90
C ASN A 202 1.88 -5.48 -14.18
N GLY A 203 1.87 -5.13 -12.88
CA GLY A 203 0.64 -5.08 -12.05
C GLY A 203 0.14 -6.44 -11.57
N TRP A 204 0.80 -7.54 -11.90
CA TRP A 204 0.50 -8.88 -11.42
C TRP A 204 1.50 -9.35 -10.36
N ALA A 205 0.99 -10.10 -9.41
CA ALA A 205 1.77 -10.78 -8.39
C ALA A 205 1.71 -12.28 -8.58
N LYS A 206 2.86 -12.94 -8.66
CA LYS A 206 2.95 -14.40 -8.61
C LYS A 206 2.94 -14.83 -7.16
N ILE A 207 1.95 -15.60 -6.77
CA ILE A 207 1.70 -15.99 -5.39
C ILE A 207 1.69 -17.50 -5.20
N ARG A 208 1.85 -17.91 -3.92
CA ARG A 208 1.48 -19.24 -3.44
C ARG A 208 0.45 -19.10 -2.35
N THR A 209 -0.68 -19.81 -2.47
CA THR A 209 -1.76 -19.88 -1.49
C THR A 209 -1.39 -20.75 -0.29
N SER A 210 -2.25 -20.79 0.72
CA SER A 210 -2.10 -21.73 1.86
C SER A 210 -2.32 -23.19 1.45
N SER A 211 -3.19 -23.46 0.45
CA SER A 211 -3.39 -24.76 -0.15
C SER A 211 -2.18 -25.28 -0.96
N GLY A 212 -1.25 -24.36 -1.32
CA GLY A 212 -0.09 -24.68 -2.13
C GLY A 212 -0.18 -24.32 -3.60
N THR A 213 -1.35 -23.84 -4.09
CA THR A 213 -1.55 -23.40 -5.47
C THR A 213 -0.63 -22.22 -5.79
N ILE A 214 0.06 -22.31 -6.95
CA ILE A 214 0.93 -21.23 -7.45
C ILE A 214 0.29 -20.64 -8.71
N GLY A 215 0.06 -19.34 -8.71
CA GLY A 215 -0.54 -18.63 -9.84
C GLY A 215 -0.42 -17.11 -9.69
N TYR A 216 -1.23 -16.39 -10.41
CA TYR A 216 -1.17 -14.94 -10.52
C TYR A 216 -2.46 -14.28 -10.03
N VAL A 217 -2.32 -13.15 -9.35
CA VAL A 217 -3.41 -12.24 -8.97
C VAL A 217 -2.97 -10.79 -9.26
N LEU A 218 -3.92 -9.87 -9.43
CA LEU A 218 -3.59 -8.45 -9.54
C LEU A 218 -2.95 -7.96 -8.23
N GLU A 219 -1.80 -7.29 -8.32
CA GLU A 219 -1.03 -6.80 -7.16
C GLU A 219 -1.83 -5.82 -6.30
N GLU A 220 -2.65 -4.96 -6.92
CA GLU A 220 -3.50 -3.98 -6.24
C GLU A 220 -4.46 -4.60 -5.22
N ASN A 221 -4.83 -5.87 -5.41
CA ASN A 221 -5.71 -6.63 -4.54
C ASN A 221 -4.98 -7.34 -3.38
N LEU A 222 -3.72 -7.00 -3.16
CA LEU A 222 -2.90 -7.52 -2.06
C LEU A 222 -2.47 -6.39 -1.11
N SER A 223 -2.30 -6.73 0.17
CA SER A 223 -1.75 -5.86 1.20
C SER A 223 -0.68 -6.60 2.02
N ARG A 224 0.43 -5.93 2.36
CA ARG A 224 1.42 -6.47 3.31
C ARG A 224 0.87 -6.52 4.73
N ASN A 225 0.03 -5.57 5.08
CA ASN A 225 -0.64 -5.51 6.37
C ASN A 225 -1.96 -6.29 6.30
N LYS A 226 -2.31 -6.97 7.39
CA LYS A 226 -3.60 -7.63 7.51
C LYS A 226 -4.70 -6.55 7.42
N PRO A 227 -5.68 -6.69 6.50
CA PRO A 227 -6.76 -5.72 6.39
C PRO A 227 -7.65 -5.76 7.63
N TYR A 228 -8.32 -4.64 7.92
CA TYR A 228 -9.37 -4.61 8.93
C TYR A 228 -10.53 -5.51 8.50
N ILE A 229 -11.15 -6.14 9.48
CA ILE A 229 -12.35 -6.96 9.28
C ILE A 229 -13.52 -6.18 9.87
N ASN A 230 -14.59 -6.02 9.10
CA ASN A 230 -15.84 -5.34 9.50
C ASN A 230 -15.66 -3.85 9.91
N LYS A 231 -14.58 -3.20 9.52
CA LYS A 231 -14.44 -1.75 9.72
C LYS A 231 -15.05 -1.02 8.54
N LYS A 232 -16.15 -0.33 8.77
CA LYS A 232 -16.85 0.51 7.78
C LYS A 232 -16.65 1.99 8.05
N GLY A 233 -16.80 2.78 7.01
CA GLY A 233 -16.90 4.22 7.08
C GLY A 233 -17.83 4.73 5.98
N PHE A 234 -18.16 6.02 6.00
CA PHE A 234 -18.92 6.65 4.95
C PHE A 234 -18.24 7.91 4.41
N VAL A 235 -18.55 8.25 3.18
CA VAL A 235 -18.01 9.42 2.48
C VAL A 235 -18.69 10.69 3.01
N ALA A 236 -17.91 11.60 3.60
CA ALA A 236 -18.38 12.83 4.23
C ALA A 236 -17.89 14.07 3.44
N VAL A 237 -18.35 14.22 2.20
CA VAL A 237 -18.05 15.34 1.30
C VAL A 237 -19.31 16.02 0.81
N THR A 238 -19.17 17.19 0.19
CA THR A 238 -20.30 17.96 -0.37
C THR A 238 -20.68 17.51 -1.79
N THR A 239 -19.77 16.86 -2.50
CA THR A 239 -20.00 16.38 -3.89
C THR A 239 -19.66 14.89 -4.00
N THR A 240 -18.58 14.56 -4.65
CA THR A 240 -18.08 13.19 -4.78
C THR A 240 -16.64 13.07 -4.30
N LEU A 241 -16.26 11.90 -3.83
CA LEU A 241 -14.90 11.56 -3.45
C LEU A 241 -14.26 10.64 -4.49
N SER A 242 -13.07 10.96 -4.95
CA SER A 242 -12.35 10.12 -5.90
C SER A 242 -11.74 8.89 -5.23
N LEU A 243 -12.14 7.70 -5.66
CA LEU A 243 -11.43 6.45 -5.39
C LEU A 243 -10.25 6.35 -6.35
N ARG A 244 -9.03 6.30 -5.84
CA ARG A 244 -7.79 6.36 -6.62
C ARG A 244 -7.02 5.06 -6.63
N SER A 245 -6.20 4.87 -7.67
CA SER A 245 -5.38 3.66 -7.83
C SER A 245 -4.22 3.55 -6.82
N SER A 246 -3.73 4.67 -6.30
CA SER A 246 -2.69 4.73 -5.26
C SER A 246 -2.95 5.88 -4.27
N ALA A 247 -2.28 5.88 -3.13
CA ALA A 247 -2.36 6.90 -2.08
C ALA A 247 -1.67 8.21 -2.50
N ASN A 248 -2.15 8.81 -3.60
CA ASN A 248 -1.62 10.03 -4.20
C ASN A 248 -2.74 10.77 -4.94
N SER A 249 -2.84 12.10 -4.75
CA SER A 249 -3.86 12.97 -5.36
C SER A 249 -3.79 13.06 -6.89
N TYR A 250 -2.64 12.76 -7.49
CA TYR A 250 -2.42 12.75 -8.93
C TYR A 250 -2.64 11.38 -9.58
N SER A 251 -2.85 10.33 -8.79
CA SER A 251 -3.04 8.98 -9.32
C SER A 251 -4.41 8.83 -10.01
N ARG A 252 -4.49 7.86 -10.94
CA ARG A 252 -5.70 7.59 -11.72
C ARG A 252 -6.92 7.41 -10.82
N VAL A 253 -8.02 8.09 -11.16
CA VAL A 253 -9.34 7.90 -10.55
C VAL A 253 -9.95 6.62 -11.12
N LYS A 254 -10.33 5.69 -10.25
CA LYS A 254 -11.00 4.42 -10.59
C LYS A 254 -12.52 4.56 -10.57
N GLU A 255 -13.02 5.35 -9.61
CA GLU A 255 -14.46 5.51 -9.33
C GLU A 255 -14.69 6.86 -8.63
N LYS A 256 -15.91 7.39 -8.73
CA LYS A 256 -16.40 8.52 -7.94
C LYS A 256 -17.40 7.99 -6.93
N LEU A 257 -17.15 8.23 -5.65
CA LEU A 257 -18.00 7.80 -4.55
C LEU A 257 -18.91 8.95 -4.13
N ASP A 258 -20.18 8.68 -3.96
CA ASP A 258 -21.15 9.69 -3.56
C ASP A 258 -21.07 10.00 -2.05
N ALA A 259 -21.51 11.20 -1.68
CA ALA A 259 -21.63 11.59 -0.29
C ALA A 259 -22.60 10.65 0.45
N GLY A 260 -22.18 10.16 1.61
CA GLY A 260 -22.95 9.18 2.41
C GLY A 260 -22.72 7.73 1.96
N GLU A 261 -21.99 7.46 0.87
CA GLU A 261 -21.70 6.11 0.46
C GLU A 261 -20.87 5.37 1.50
N ILE A 262 -21.27 4.14 1.83
CA ILE A 262 -20.56 3.28 2.79
C ILE A 262 -19.47 2.51 2.09
N VAL A 263 -18.27 2.51 2.68
CA VAL A 263 -17.10 1.75 2.21
C VAL A 263 -16.53 0.88 3.32
N ASN A 264 -15.93 -0.24 2.97
CA ASN A 264 -15.16 -1.04 3.93
C ASN A 264 -13.74 -0.51 4.00
N ILE A 265 -13.27 -0.19 5.20
CA ILE A 265 -11.91 0.28 5.47
C ILE A 265 -10.99 -0.94 5.57
N LEU A 266 -10.05 -1.07 4.66
CA LEU A 266 -9.10 -2.18 4.61
C LEU A 266 -7.81 -1.87 5.37
N SER A 267 -7.34 -0.63 5.28
CA SER A 267 -6.20 -0.12 6.05
C SER A 267 -6.18 1.40 6.04
N GLU A 268 -5.46 1.99 6.99
CA GLU A 268 -5.29 3.44 7.11
C GLU A 268 -3.82 3.79 7.29
N ASN A 269 -3.43 4.96 6.80
CA ASN A 269 -2.24 5.69 7.17
C ASN A 269 -2.63 7.13 7.59
N ASN A 270 -1.67 8.03 7.74
CA ASN A 270 -1.93 9.38 8.23
C ASN A 270 -2.94 10.16 7.35
N ASN A 271 -2.87 10.03 6.03
CA ASN A 271 -3.63 10.86 5.08
C ASN A 271 -4.60 10.06 4.19
N TRP A 272 -4.47 8.75 4.11
CA TRP A 272 -5.23 7.92 3.17
C TRP A 272 -5.85 6.70 3.83
N CYS A 273 -7.07 6.37 3.39
CA CYS A 273 -7.71 5.09 3.67
C CYS A 273 -7.66 4.21 2.41
N LYS A 274 -7.19 2.96 2.52
CA LYS A 274 -7.43 1.95 1.51
C LYS A 274 -8.80 1.35 1.78
N VAL A 275 -9.68 1.40 0.78
CA VAL A 275 -11.09 0.99 0.94
C VAL A 275 -11.51 0.00 -0.13
N SER A 276 -12.60 -0.74 0.14
CA SER A 276 -13.36 -1.43 -0.88
C SER A 276 -14.79 -0.89 -0.91
N THR A 277 -15.31 -0.63 -2.11
CA THR A 277 -16.68 -0.18 -2.34
C THR A 277 -17.65 -1.37 -2.35
N ASN A 278 -18.96 -1.10 -2.33
CA ASN A 278 -19.99 -2.14 -2.48
C ASN A 278 -19.92 -2.84 -3.85
N ALA A 279 -19.47 -2.12 -4.89
CA ALA A 279 -19.19 -2.69 -6.22
C ALA A 279 -17.95 -3.60 -6.24
N GLY A 280 -17.21 -3.73 -5.12
CA GLY A 280 -16.01 -4.55 -4.99
C GLY A 280 -14.75 -3.90 -5.55
N ASN A 281 -14.77 -2.60 -5.90
CA ASN A 281 -13.59 -1.86 -6.32
C ASN A 281 -12.70 -1.54 -5.12
N VAL A 282 -11.39 -1.81 -5.26
CA VAL A 282 -10.38 -1.50 -4.24
C VAL A 282 -9.54 -0.31 -4.69
N GLY A 283 -9.36 0.66 -3.81
CA GLY A 283 -8.58 1.85 -4.09
C GLY A 283 -8.26 2.66 -2.84
N TYR A 284 -7.84 3.90 -3.04
CA TYR A 284 -7.46 4.82 -1.99
C TYR A 284 -8.32 6.08 -2.02
N VAL A 285 -8.72 6.53 -0.84
CA VAL A 285 -9.45 7.80 -0.65
C VAL A 285 -8.74 8.63 0.42
N SER A 286 -8.85 9.97 0.35
CA SER A 286 -8.31 10.82 1.42
C SER A 286 -9.08 10.56 2.72
N LYS A 287 -8.33 10.39 3.80
CA LYS A 287 -8.88 10.12 5.14
C LYS A 287 -9.73 11.25 5.69
N ASP A 288 -9.43 12.49 5.31
CA ASP A 288 -10.16 13.68 5.78
C ASP A 288 -11.65 13.64 5.41
N TYR A 289 -11.97 12.94 4.33
CA TYR A 289 -13.32 12.83 3.77
C TYR A 289 -14.04 11.52 4.10
N ILE A 290 -13.46 10.71 4.98
CA ILE A 290 -14.09 9.48 5.48
C ILE A 290 -14.41 9.64 6.97
N ARG A 291 -15.63 9.30 7.35
CA ARG A 291 -16.02 9.17 8.76
C ARG A 291 -16.15 7.69 9.09
N THR A 292 -15.51 7.29 10.17
CA THR A 292 -15.57 5.92 10.71
C THR A 292 -16.11 5.99 12.13
N SER A 293 -16.50 4.86 12.71
CA SER A 293 -16.72 4.80 14.14
C SER A 293 -15.42 5.11 14.90
N ASN A 294 -15.51 5.88 15.95
CA ASN A 294 -14.35 6.22 16.80
C ASN A 294 -14.01 5.11 17.81
N SER A 295 -14.76 4.02 17.82
CA SER A 295 -14.64 2.94 18.80
C SER A 295 -14.71 1.57 18.13
N LYS A 296 -13.92 0.60 18.66
CA LYS A 296 -14.04 -0.82 18.29
C LYS A 296 -15.38 -1.43 18.72
N LYS A 297 -16.14 -0.71 19.57
CA LYS A 297 -17.45 -1.11 20.09
C LYS A 297 -18.61 -0.54 19.26
N GLU A 298 -18.34 0.00 18.08
CA GLU A 298 -19.36 0.59 17.21
C GLU A 298 -19.24 0.05 15.79
N GLU A 299 -20.35 -0.31 15.17
CA GLU A 299 -20.45 -0.76 13.78
C GLU A 299 -21.40 0.16 13.00
N LEU A 300 -20.95 0.73 11.88
CA LEU A 300 -21.80 1.52 10.99
C LEU A 300 -22.86 0.60 10.33
N LEU A 301 -24.12 0.89 10.55
CA LEU A 301 -25.25 0.16 9.99
C LEU A 301 -25.73 0.75 8.67
N VAL A 302 -26.14 2.03 8.71
CA VAL A 302 -26.75 2.72 7.57
C VAL A 302 -26.37 4.20 7.56
N THR A 303 -26.50 4.81 6.39
CA THR A 303 -26.46 6.25 6.19
C THR A 303 -27.64 6.70 5.33
N TYR A 304 -27.99 7.98 5.38
CA TYR A 304 -28.91 8.62 4.44
C TYR A 304 -28.46 10.06 4.19
N THR A 305 -28.63 10.55 2.96
CA THR A 305 -28.12 11.87 2.55
C THR A 305 -29.20 12.66 1.84
N THR A 306 -29.31 13.95 2.14
CA THR A 306 -30.09 14.92 1.37
C THR A 306 -29.23 16.10 0.96
N TYR A 307 -29.61 16.79 -0.12
CA TYR A 307 -28.86 17.93 -0.65
C TYR A 307 -29.77 19.06 -1.13
N SER A 308 -29.54 20.27 -0.63
CA SER A 308 -30.17 21.49 -1.10
C SER A 308 -29.16 22.41 -1.77
N ARG A 309 -29.26 22.60 -3.08
CA ARG A 309 -28.35 23.46 -3.84
C ARG A 309 -28.50 24.93 -3.39
N GLY A 310 -27.40 25.67 -3.34
CA GLY A 310 -27.40 27.10 -3.08
C GLY A 310 -27.86 27.48 -1.66
N SER A 311 -27.60 26.65 -0.66
CA SER A 311 -28.02 26.87 0.73
C SER A 311 -27.33 28.08 1.36
N PRO A 312 -28.07 29.16 1.76
CA PRO A 312 -27.49 30.35 2.39
C PRO A 312 -26.82 30.08 3.75
N SER A 313 -25.95 30.97 4.18
CA SER A 313 -25.17 30.82 5.42
C SER A 313 -26.03 30.61 6.68
N ASN A 314 -27.10 31.39 6.85
CA ASN A 314 -28.02 31.24 7.99
C ASN A 314 -28.72 29.88 8.00
N ARG A 315 -29.13 29.38 6.82
CA ARG A 315 -29.73 28.06 6.67
C ARG A 315 -28.72 26.95 7.03
N ASN A 316 -27.49 27.05 6.55
CA ASN A 316 -26.41 26.12 6.87
C ASN A 316 -26.08 26.15 8.37
N PHE A 317 -26.10 27.31 9.01
CA PHE A 317 -25.92 27.46 10.45
C PHE A 317 -27.03 26.72 11.25
N ASN A 318 -28.31 26.91 10.87
CA ASN A 318 -29.43 26.24 11.50
C ASN A 318 -29.35 24.71 11.35
N ILE A 319 -29.01 24.23 10.17
CA ILE A 319 -28.80 22.81 9.89
C ILE A 319 -27.68 22.26 10.79
N ALA A 320 -26.52 22.90 10.84
CA ALA A 320 -25.40 22.46 11.66
C ALA A 320 -25.76 22.41 13.15
N LYS A 321 -26.49 23.41 13.63
CA LYS A 321 -26.99 23.50 15.02
C LYS A 321 -27.93 22.32 15.35
N ALA A 322 -28.89 22.02 14.49
CA ALA A 322 -29.81 20.89 14.69
C ALA A 322 -29.08 19.56 14.61
N CYS A 323 -28.14 19.39 13.66
CA CYS A 323 -27.28 18.21 13.57
C CYS A 323 -26.46 17.98 14.84
N GLY A 324 -25.90 19.04 15.44
CA GLY A 324 -25.12 18.97 16.67
C GLY A 324 -25.91 18.46 17.86
N LYS A 325 -27.21 18.80 17.96
CA LYS A 325 -28.08 18.31 19.03
C LYS A 325 -28.44 16.81 18.91
N ILE A 326 -28.38 16.26 17.70
CA ILE A 326 -28.70 14.84 17.43
C ILE A 326 -27.46 13.97 17.53
N THR A 327 -26.31 14.50 17.11
CA THR A 327 -25.04 13.77 17.08
C THR A 327 -24.66 13.23 18.45
N GLY A 328 -24.33 11.93 18.52
CA GLY A 328 -24.03 11.22 19.78
C GLY A 328 -25.22 10.67 20.53
N LYS A 329 -26.49 11.01 20.15
CA LYS A 329 -27.68 10.46 20.79
C LYS A 329 -27.71 8.95 20.62
N LYS A 330 -27.82 8.24 21.74
CA LYS A 330 -28.03 6.79 21.78
C LYS A 330 -29.51 6.49 22.03
N LEU A 331 -30.00 5.44 21.37
CA LEU A 331 -31.33 4.89 21.55
C LEU A 331 -31.21 3.41 21.82
N ARG A 332 -31.70 2.94 22.95
CA ARG A 332 -31.81 1.50 23.25
C ARG A 332 -32.84 0.86 22.33
N SER A 333 -32.79 -0.47 22.19
CA SER A 333 -33.88 -1.20 21.53
C SER A 333 -35.22 -0.86 22.17
N GLY A 334 -36.22 -0.53 21.36
CA GLY A 334 -37.56 -0.08 21.82
C GLY A 334 -37.65 1.40 22.17
N GLU A 335 -36.56 2.15 22.33
CA GLU A 335 -36.56 3.57 22.65
C GLU A 335 -37.01 4.44 21.48
N GLU A 336 -37.80 5.49 21.79
CA GLU A 336 -38.30 6.44 20.80
C GLU A 336 -37.40 7.67 20.69
N PHE A 337 -36.99 8.00 19.46
CA PHE A 337 -36.52 9.33 19.12
C PHE A 337 -37.70 10.27 18.94
N ASN A 338 -37.70 11.41 19.62
CA ASN A 338 -38.68 12.47 19.46
C ASN A 338 -37.92 13.77 19.16
N TRP A 339 -38.25 14.42 18.02
CA TRP A 339 -37.55 15.62 17.56
C TRP A 339 -37.55 16.73 18.63
N PHE A 340 -38.70 17.05 19.20
CA PHE A 340 -38.78 18.16 20.15
C PHE A 340 -38.12 17.86 21.50
N ASN A 341 -38.00 16.59 21.89
CA ASN A 341 -37.24 16.22 23.09
C ASN A 341 -35.72 16.32 22.89
N VAL A 342 -35.24 16.15 21.66
CA VAL A 342 -33.81 16.15 21.35
C VAL A 342 -33.34 17.48 20.79
N VAL A 343 -34.04 18.03 19.80
CA VAL A 343 -33.67 19.28 19.11
C VAL A 343 -34.33 20.50 19.73
N GLY A 344 -35.57 20.36 20.20
CA GLY A 344 -36.39 21.43 20.78
C GLY A 344 -37.05 22.32 19.71
N SER A 345 -37.59 23.45 20.12
CA SER A 345 -38.09 24.48 19.20
C SER A 345 -36.93 25.19 18.52
N CYS A 346 -37.12 25.58 17.26
CA CYS A 346 -36.07 26.17 16.40
C CYS A 346 -36.27 27.69 16.24
N GLY A 347 -36.76 28.37 17.30
CA GLY A 347 -36.97 29.83 17.34
C GLY A 347 -35.68 30.62 17.62
N GLY A 348 -35.77 31.95 17.51
CA GLY A 348 -34.69 32.88 17.79
C GLY A 348 -34.17 32.81 19.22
N GLN A 349 -35.07 32.60 20.21
CA GLN A 349 -34.70 32.43 21.62
C GLN A 349 -33.80 31.20 21.86
N ASN A 350 -33.82 30.25 20.97
CA ASN A 350 -32.93 29.08 20.99
C ASN A 350 -31.70 29.25 20.09
N GLY A 351 -31.44 30.49 19.62
CA GLY A 351 -30.25 30.87 18.82
C GLY A 351 -30.28 30.33 17.39
N TYR A 352 -31.45 30.05 16.81
CA TYR A 352 -31.57 29.83 15.36
C TYR A 352 -31.68 31.16 14.65
N LYS A 353 -31.23 31.19 13.39
CA LYS A 353 -31.22 32.37 12.52
C LYS A 353 -32.41 32.37 11.56
N GLN A 354 -32.79 33.55 11.10
CA GLN A 354 -33.79 33.68 10.04
C GLN A 354 -33.26 33.12 8.73
N ALA A 355 -34.06 32.29 8.08
CA ALA A 355 -33.84 31.71 6.77
C ALA A 355 -35.19 31.32 6.17
N THR A 356 -35.25 30.97 4.90
CA THR A 356 -36.50 30.58 4.22
C THR A 356 -37.13 29.34 4.91
N VAL A 357 -38.39 29.48 5.30
CA VAL A 357 -39.29 28.42 5.79
C VAL A 357 -40.55 28.36 4.92
N ILE A 358 -41.29 27.26 5.05
CA ILE A 358 -42.60 27.07 4.42
C ILE A 358 -43.65 27.06 5.52
N VAL A 359 -44.60 28.03 5.50
CA VAL A 359 -45.74 28.12 6.40
C VAL A 359 -47.00 28.21 5.58
N ASN A 360 -47.92 27.24 5.79
CA ASN A 360 -49.19 27.17 5.04
C ASN A 360 -49.01 27.24 3.50
N GLY A 361 -47.94 26.55 2.98
CA GLY A 361 -47.65 26.53 1.56
C GLY A 361 -46.90 27.75 1.02
N ILE A 362 -46.62 28.79 1.83
CA ILE A 362 -45.97 30.02 1.42
C ILE A 362 -44.53 30.07 1.95
N TYR A 363 -43.59 30.49 1.09
CA TYR A 363 -42.20 30.72 1.49
C TYR A 363 -42.07 32.09 2.19
N LYS A 364 -41.50 32.10 3.40
CA LYS A 364 -41.21 33.34 4.14
C LYS A 364 -39.86 33.24 4.88
N GLN A 365 -39.36 34.40 5.32
CA GLN A 365 -38.20 34.43 6.23
C GLN A 365 -38.68 34.25 7.66
N ASP A 366 -38.14 33.23 8.36
CA ASP A 366 -38.43 32.96 9.76
C ASP A 366 -37.31 32.15 10.41
N PHE A 367 -37.30 32.04 11.71
CA PHE A 367 -36.29 31.31 12.45
C PHE A 367 -36.33 29.80 12.15
N GLY A 368 -35.14 29.16 12.12
CA GLY A 368 -35.03 27.71 11.97
C GLY A 368 -35.14 27.18 10.53
N GLY A 369 -35.17 28.06 9.51
CA GLY A 369 -35.15 27.57 8.12
C GLY A 369 -34.01 26.59 7.85
N GLY A 370 -34.34 25.43 7.28
CA GLY A 370 -33.40 24.33 6.99
C GLY A 370 -33.51 23.10 7.91
N VAL A 371 -34.09 23.20 9.10
CA VAL A 371 -34.16 22.10 10.08
C VAL A 371 -35.00 20.91 9.60
N CYS A 372 -36.03 21.15 8.79
CA CYS A 372 -36.80 20.06 8.18
C CYS A 372 -35.96 19.15 7.27
N GLN A 373 -34.92 19.67 6.62
CA GLN A 373 -33.99 18.85 5.88
C GLN A 373 -33.24 17.86 6.81
N VAL A 374 -32.87 18.30 8.02
CA VAL A 374 -32.24 17.45 9.03
C VAL A 374 -33.20 16.35 9.48
N ALA A 375 -34.47 16.69 9.77
CA ALA A 375 -35.51 15.71 10.13
C ALA A 375 -35.76 14.69 8.99
N THR A 376 -35.87 15.15 7.74
CA THR A 376 -36.02 14.29 6.56
C THR A 376 -34.83 13.35 6.41
N THR A 377 -33.59 13.87 6.57
CA THR A 377 -32.40 13.02 6.48
C THR A 377 -32.37 11.93 7.56
N LEU A 378 -32.75 12.28 8.78
CA LEU A 378 -32.83 11.30 9.88
C LEU A 378 -33.99 10.31 9.69
N CYS A 379 -35.10 10.73 9.08
CA CYS A 379 -36.21 9.86 8.70
C CYS A 379 -35.74 8.80 7.69
N GLY A 380 -34.87 9.17 6.75
CA GLY A 380 -34.25 8.22 5.83
C GLY A 380 -33.42 7.15 6.54
N VAL A 381 -32.68 7.52 7.58
CA VAL A 381 -31.96 6.54 8.43
C VAL A 381 -32.95 5.63 9.13
N ALA A 382 -34.03 6.15 9.73
CA ALA A 382 -35.04 5.35 10.40
C ALA A 382 -35.70 4.31 9.46
N LYS A 383 -36.02 4.72 8.20
CA LYS A 383 -36.55 3.80 7.18
C LYS A 383 -35.52 2.72 6.79
N ARG A 384 -34.24 3.08 6.58
CA ARG A 384 -33.16 2.15 6.24
C ARG A 384 -32.80 1.18 7.37
N LEU A 385 -33.02 1.57 8.62
CA LEU A 385 -32.91 0.68 9.78
C LEU A 385 -34.08 -0.31 9.88
N GLY A 386 -35.12 -0.17 9.04
CA GLY A 386 -36.32 -0.99 9.09
C GLY A 386 -37.21 -0.66 10.27
N SER A 387 -37.20 0.59 10.80
CA SER A 387 -38.11 1.01 11.89
C SER A 387 -39.57 0.84 11.47
N LYS A 388 -40.34 0.06 12.27
CA LYS A 388 -41.74 -0.20 12.01
C LYS A 388 -42.66 0.93 12.57
N SER A 389 -42.12 1.83 13.35
CA SER A 389 -42.87 2.93 13.96
C SER A 389 -42.16 4.26 13.62
N ILE A 390 -42.64 4.90 12.57
CA ILE A 390 -42.17 6.22 12.14
C ILE A 390 -43.36 7.15 12.07
N TYR A 391 -43.33 8.23 12.83
CA TYR A 391 -44.28 9.36 12.76
C TYR A 391 -43.59 10.52 12.06
N ALA A 392 -43.99 10.79 10.83
CA ALA A 392 -43.51 11.89 9.99
C ALA A 392 -44.68 12.48 9.22
N ARG A 393 -44.64 13.79 8.97
CA ARG A 393 -45.62 14.52 8.17
C ARG A 393 -44.93 15.18 6.99
N PRO A 394 -45.52 15.22 5.79
CA PRO A 394 -44.95 15.88 4.62
C PRO A 394 -44.97 17.39 4.79
N HIS A 395 -44.21 18.09 3.96
CA HIS A 395 -44.27 19.53 3.80
C HIS A 395 -45.60 19.93 3.14
N SER A 396 -45.98 21.18 3.37
CA SER A 396 -47.17 21.77 2.71
C SER A 396 -46.87 22.29 1.30
N ASN A 397 -45.62 22.21 0.87
CA ASN A 397 -45.19 22.56 -0.47
C ASN A 397 -43.91 21.76 -0.83
N HIS A 398 -43.57 21.68 -2.11
CA HIS A 398 -42.39 20.98 -2.61
C HIS A 398 -41.08 21.53 -1.98
N VAL A 399 -40.15 20.65 -1.67
CA VAL A 399 -38.79 20.99 -1.20
C VAL A 399 -37.74 20.32 -2.04
N SER A 400 -36.73 21.07 -2.45
CA SER A 400 -35.71 20.66 -3.45
C SER A 400 -34.70 19.60 -3.00
N TYR A 401 -34.69 19.24 -1.72
CA TYR A 401 -33.75 18.26 -1.14
C TYR A 401 -34.32 16.84 -1.03
N LEU A 402 -35.54 16.58 -1.50
CA LEU A 402 -36.11 15.23 -1.52
C LEU A 402 -35.47 14.39 -2.61
N ASN A 403 -35.18 13.12 -2.31
CA ASN A 403 -34.57 12.16 -3.24
C ASN A 403 -35.57 11.43 -4.15
N GLY A 404 -36.88 11.71 -4.01
CA GLY A 404 -37.94 11.03 -4.76
C GLY A 404 -38.26 9.59 -4.26
N ASP A 405 -37.71 9.17 -3.14
CA ASP A 405 -37.88 7.84 -2.54
C ASP A 405 -38.98 7.77 -1.47
N GLY A 406 -39.83 8.80 -1.40
CA GLY A 406 -40.92 8.91 -0.42
C GLY A 406 -40.45 9.14 1.03
N VAL A 407 -39.19 9.56 1.21
CA VAL A 407 -38.66 9.93 2.52
C VAL A 407 -38.85 11.42 2.74
N GLU A 408 -39.72 11.77 3.68
CA GLU A 408 -40.01 13.17 4.02
C GLU A 408 -40.42 13.30 5.49
N ALA A 409 -39.94 14.36 6.18
CA ALA A 409 -40.33 14.72 7.53
C ALA A 409 -40.24 16.23 7.73
N ALA A 410 -41.39 16.90 7.77
CA ALA A 410 -41.51 18.29 8.20
C ALA A 410 -41.63 18.37 9.71
N VAL A 411 -40.98 19.38 10.31
CA VAL A 411 -41.08 19.70 11.76
C VAL A 411 -41.41 21.16 11.95
N SER A 412 -42.45 21.41 12.80
CA SER A 412 -42.90 22.75 13.17
C SER A 412 -43.45 22.67 14.58
N TYR A 413 -42.89 23.46 15.50
CA TYR A 413 -43.26 23.41 16.90
C TYR A 413 -44.77 23.62 17.10
N GLY A 414 -45.41 22.76 17.90
CA GLY A 414 -46.86 22.77 18.15
C GLY A 414 -47.74 22.15 17.05
N SER A 415 -47.21 21.84 15.82
CA SER A 415 -48.03 21.35 14.71
C SER A 415 -47.51 20.07 14.01
N LYS A 416 -46.23 19.98 13.71
CA LYS A 416 -45.63 18.83 13.02
C LYS A 416 -44.41 18.32 13.78
N ASN A 417 -44.44 17.06 14.19
CA ASN A 417 -43.31 16.40 14.86
C ASN A 417 -42.74 15.27 14.00
N PHE A 418 -41.50 14.88 14.28
CA PHE A 418 -40.87 13.70 13.75
C PHE A 418 -40.46 12.77 14.90
N LYS A 419 -40.92 11.52 14.85
CA LYS A 419 -40.60 10.48 15.82
C LYS A 419 -40.33 9.16 15.13
N PHE A 420 -39.45 8.35 15.69
CA PHE A 420 -39.29 6.95 15.29
C PHE A 420 -38.82 6.11 16.47
N ARG A 421 -39.13 4.81 16.44
CA ARG A 421 -38.72 3.85 17.46
C ARG A 421 -37.56 3.01 16.94
N ASN A 422 -36.53 2.84 17.75
CA ASN A 422 -35.44 1.90 17.43
C ASN A 422 -35.96 0.46 17.58
N THR A 423 -36.12 -0.26 16.47
CA THR A 423 -36.58 -1.65 16.41
C THR A 423 -35.52 -2.63 15.95
N THR A 424 -34.23 -2.24 16.02
CA THR A 424 -33.11 -3.07 15.51
C THR A 424 -32.73 -4.24 16.43
N GLY A 425 -33.25 -4.28 17.67
CA GLY A 425 -32.80 -5.24 18.69
C GLY A 425 -31.55 -4.79 19.47
N ASP A 426 -30.80 -3.83 18.95
CA ASP A 426 -29.54 -3.34 19.52
C ASP A 426 -29.63 -1.89 19.96
N THR A 427 -28.70 -1.41 20.80
CA THR A 427 -28.51 0.03 21.03
C THR A 427 -27.90 0.68 19.79
N ILE A 428 -28.52 1.74 19.27
CA ILE A 428 -27.97 2.52 18.15
C ILE A 428 -27.49 3.88 18.65
N LYS A 429 -26.43 4.40 17.98
CA LYS A 429 -25.94 5.78 18.11
C LYS A 429 -26.17 6.52 16.79
N LEU A 430 -26.73 7.73 16.88
CA LEU A 430 -26.97 8.60 15.74
C LEU A 430 -25.83 9.59 15.55
N GLU A 431 -25.38 9.79 14.32
CA GLU A 431 -24.40 10.79 13.94
C GLU A 431 -24.92 11.59 12.75
N MET A 432 -24.76 12.91 12.82
CA MET A 432 -25.17 13.83 11.76
C MET A 432 -23.97 14.62 11.28
N TYR A 433 -23.87 14.79 9.98
CA TYR A 433 -22.87 15.62 9.33
C TYR A 433 -23.53 16.59 8.37
N SER A 434 -23.10 17.86 8.36
CA SER A 434 -23.63 18.86 7.43
C SER A 434 -22.52 19.73 6.87
N ALA A 435 -22.59 20.03 5.57
CA ALA A 435 -21.71 20.98 4.88
C ALA A 435 -22.38 21.48 3.59
N ASN A 436 -22.37 22.78 3.37
CA ASN A 436 -22.77 23.44 2.10
C ASN A 436 -24.11 22.91 1.52
N GLY A 437 -25.16 22.87 2.33
CA GLY A 437 -26.48 22.39 1.93
C GLY A 437 -26.65 20.87 1.90
N ARG A 438 -25.60 20.10 2.13
CA ARG A 438 -25.66 18.65 2.26
C ARG A 438 -25.81 18.26 3.73
N VAL A 439 -26.68 17.28 4.00
CA VAL A 439 -26.87 16.66 5.29
C VAL A 439 -26.72 15.15 5.15
N ILE A 440 -25.90 14.54 6.00
CA ILE A 440 -25.72 13.09 6.07
C ILE A 440 -26.08 12.65 7.48
N ALA A 441 -26.96 11.68 7.60
CA ALA A 441 -27.25 10.97 8.85
C ALA A 441 -26.66 9.57 8.80
N ALA A 442 -26.13 9.09 9.93
CA ALA A 442 -25.60 7.76 10.08
C ALA A 442 -26.11 7.13 11.38
N ALA A 443 -26.36 5.83 11.40
CA ALA A 443 -26.62 5.06 12.59
C ALA A 443 -25.56 3.98 12.78
N TYR A 444 -25.09 3.87 14.02
CA TYR A 444 -24.12 2.85 14.43
C TYR A 444 -24.74 1.93 15.47
N LYS A 445 -24.53 0.61 15.36
CA LYS A 445 -24.73 -0.32 16.45
C LYS A 445 -23.66 -0.07 17.51
N VAL A 446 -24.05 -0.09 18.79
CA VAL A 446 -23.14 0.04 19.95
C VAL A 446 -23.13 -1.30 20.70
N TYR A 447 -21.91 -1.84 20.95
CA TYR A 447 -21.68 -3.10 21.66
C TYR A 447 -21.41 -2.87 23.15
#